data_71c2c78cdb3ee7fc76cc8660d04504c2
#
_entry.id   71c2c78cdb3ee7fc76cc8660d04504c2
#
_cell.length_a   1.000
_cell.length_b   1.000
_cell.length_c   1.000
_cell.angle_alpha   90.00
_cell.angle_beta   90.00
_cell.angle_gamma   90.00
#
_symmetry.space_group_name_H-M   'P 1'
#
loop_
_entity.id
_entity.type
_entity.pdbx_description
1 polymer ?
#
loop_
_entity_poly.entity_id
_entity_poly.type
_entity_poly.pdbx_seq_one_letter_code
_entity_poly.pdbx_strand_id
1 'polypeptide(L)'
;MPTNAEHVLVDTSAALALAQRENPFHPAARTRLLACRRGMSGHAAVELLSVLTRLPPPHRLSPIAALRLEQTNFPESRFLSAPETEGLLRELAEAGLAGGALYDGLVGAAARNHKLPLITCDRRAEPTYRTLGVNYELLSPISR
;
A
#
# COMPACT_ATOMS: atom_id res chain seq x y z
N MET A 1 15.64 -11.08 0.02
CA MET A 1 14.94 -11.12 1.33
C MET A 1 14.97 -12.56 1.85
N PRO A 2 15.22 -12.75 3.16
CA PRO A 2 15.18 -14.09 3.75
C PRO A 2 13.82 -14.74 3.57
N THR A 3 13.79 -16.05 3.33
CA THR A 3 12.54 -16.77 3.06
C THR A 3 11.60 -16.84 4.26
N ASN A 4 12.17 -16.71 5.48
CA ASN A 4 11.39 -16.73 6.73
C ASN A 4 11.13 -15.34 7.29
N ALA A 5 11.39 -14.28 6.52
CA ALA A 5 11.11 -12.93 6.96
C ALA A 5 9.60 -12.68 6.98
N GLU A 6 9.19 -11.72 7.83
CA GLU A 6 7.80 -11.29 7.89
C GLU A 6 7.34 -10.79 6.52
N HIS A 7 6.16 -11.24 6.09
CA HIS A 7 5.55 -10.76 4.85
C HIS A 7 4.53 -9.68 5.20
N VAL A 8 4.72 -8.50 4.64
CA VAL A 8 3.80 -7.37 4.85
C VAL A 8 3.39 -6.80 3.50
N LEU A 9 2.25 -6.13 3.48
CA LEU A 9 1.80 -5.37 2.32
C LEU A 9 1.86 -3.88 2.66
N VAL A 10 2.01 -3.06 1.63
CA VAL A 10 2.05 -1.60 1.79
C VAL A 10 0.97 -0.96 0.95
N ASP A 11 0.46 0.18 1.41
CA ASP A 11 -0.36 1.04 0.57
C ASP A 11 0.56 2.03 -0.18
N THR A 12 -0.03 2.89 -0.99
CA THR A 12 0.73 3.84 -1.81
C THR A 12 1.58 4.76 -0.94
N SER A 13 1.06 5.21 0.21
CA SER A 13 1.79 6.14 1.08
C SER A 13 3.07 5.52 1.63
N ALA A 14 3.00 4.28 2.08
CA ALA A 14 4.18 3.59 2.62
C ALA A 14 5.16 3.21 1.50
N ALA A 15 4.66 2.85 0.33
CA ALA A 15 5.51 2.55 -0.81
C ALA A 15 6.31 3.78 -1.24
N LEU A 16 5.66 4.93 -1.35
CA LEU A 16 6.33 6.20 -1.68
C LEU A 16 7.34 6.57 -0.61
N ALA A 17 7.02 6.36 0.66
CA ALA A 17 7.95 6.65 1.75
C ALA A 17 9.24 5.85 1.63
N LEU A 18 9.15 4.59 1.21
CA LEU A 18 10.34 3.78 1.01
C LEU A 18 11.10 4.18 -0.26
N ALA A 19 10.38 4.53 -1.33
CA ALA A 19 10.97 4.83 -2.63
C ALA A 19 11.56 6.24 -2.72
N GLN A 20 11.07 7.19 -1.92
CA GLN A 20 11.47 8.60 -2.01
C GLN A 20 12.34 8.99 -0.83
N ARG A 21 13.62 9.23 -1.07
CA ARG A 21 14.59 9.55 -0.01
C ARG A 21 14.20 10.79 0.78
N GLU A 22 13.58 11.78 0.13
CA GLU A 22 13.20 13.06 0.76
C GLU A 22 11.85 12.98 1.48
N ASN A 23 11.15 11.86 1.39
CA ASN A 23 9.85 11.70 2.04
C ASN A 23 10.04 11.75 3.57
N PRO A 24 9.20 12.54 4.29
CA PRO A 24 9.33 12.65 5.76
C PRO A 24 9.24 11.31 6.48
N PHE A 25 8.54 10.34 5.91
CA PHE A 25 8.40 9.00 6.49
C PHE A 25 9.50 8.02 6.05
N HIS A 26 10.44 8.50 5.22
CA HIS A 26 11.47 7.58 4.67
C HIS A 26 12.26 6.83 5.75
N PRO A 27 12.75 7.48 6.82
CA PRO A 27 13.49 6.76 7.86
C PRO A 27 12.63 5.67 8.52
N ALA A 28 11.38 6.00 8.85
CA ALA A 28 10.47 5.03 9.48
C ALA A 28 10.17 3.86 8.53
N ALA A 29 9.95 4.16 7.24
CA ALA A 29 9.68 3.13 6.24
C ALA A 29 10.88 2.19 6.08
N ARG A 30 12.08 2.74 6.01
CA ARG A 30 13.29 1.92 5.93
C ARG A 30 13.43 0.99 7.14
N THR A 31 13.28 1.55 8.33
CA THR A 31 13.40 0.77 9.56
C THR A 31 12.39 -0.38 9.60
N ARG A 32 11.17 -0.10 9.17
CA ARG A 32 10.08 -1.10 9.25
C ARG A 32 10.14 -2.14 8.14
N LEU A 33 10.52 -1.74 6.93
CA LEU A 33 10.27 -2.54 5.74
C LEU A 33 11.47 -3.27 5.16
N LEU A 34 12.71 -2.78 5.39
CA LEU A 34 13.87 -3.34 4.68
C LEU A 34 14.10 -4.82 4.94
N ALA A 35 13.85 -5.30 6.16
CA ALA A 35 14.05 -6.70 6.50
C ALA A 35 12.84 -7.59 6.17
N CYS A 36 11.74 -6.99 5.69
CA CYS A 36 10.51 -7.71 5.42
C CYS A 36 10.46 -8.19 3.96
N ARG A 37 9.74 -9.29 3.75
CA ARG A 37 9.18 -9.61 2.45
C ARG A 37 8.02 -8.64 2.26
N ARG A 38 7.98 -7.92 1.15
CA ARG A 38 6.99 -6.85 1.00
C ARG A 38 6.42 -6.80 -0.40
N GLY A 39 5.16 -6.38 -0.48
CA GLY A 39 4.44 -6.21 -1.74
C GLY A 39 3.39 -5.14 -1.62
N MET A 40 2.84 -4.76 -2.76
CA MET A 40 1.74 -3.80 -2.82
C MET A 40 0.42 -4.48 -2.45
N SER A 41 -0.42 -3.75 -1.74
CA SER A 41 -1.74 -4.24 -1.36
C SER A 41 -2.76 -3.88 -2.43
N GLY A 42 -3.08 -4.84 -3.29
CA GLY A 42 -4.16 -4.70 -4.28
C GLY A 42 -4.04 -3.47 -5.16
N HIS A 43 -5.08 -2.65 -5.15
CA HIS A 43 -5.18 -1.46 -5.99
C HIS A 43 -4.03 -0.46 -5.78
N ALA A 44 -3.34 -0.52 -4.64
CA ALA A 44 -2.19 0.35 -4.39
C ALA A 44 -1.09 0.16 -5.43
N ALA A 45 -1.00 -1.02 -6.05
CA ALA A 45 -0.03 -1.24 -7.12
C ALA A 45 -0.27 -0.30 -8.31
N VAL A 46 -1.53 -0.12 -8.69
CA VAL A 46 -1.90 0.79 -9.78
C VAL A 46 -1.69 2.25 -9.35
N GLU A 47 -2.07 2.58 -8.13
CA GLU A 47 -1.92 3.94 -7.61
C GLU A 47 -0.46 4.36 -7.56
N LEU A 48 0.44 3.46 -7.17
CA LEU A 48 1.87 3.77 -7.14
C LEU A 48 2.38 4.13 -8.54
N LEU A 49 2.02 3.32 -9.54
CA LEU A 49 2.39 3.61 -10.93
C LEU A 49 1.83 4.95 -11.38
N SER A 50 0.59 5.25 -11.01
CA SER A 50 -0.03 6.52 -11.36
C SER A 50 0.74 7.71 -10.77
N VAL A 51 1.11 7.63 -9.50
CA VAL A 51 1.87 8.72 -8.85
C VAL A 51 3.24 8.88 -9.48
N LEU A 52 3.98 7.78 -9.65
CA LEU A 52 5.36 7.83 -10.17
C LEU A 52 5.43 8.37 -11.59
N THR A 53 4.42 8.12 -12.40
CA THR A 53 4.40 8.56 -13.80
C THR A 53 3.88 9.99 -14.00
N ARG A 54 3.40 10.65 -12.93
CA ARG A 54 2.93 12.04 -12.99
C ARG A 54 3.64 12.98 -12.03
N LEU A 55 4.77 12.55 -11.45
CA LEU A 55 5.58 13.43 -10.62
C LEU A 55 6.12 14.59 -11.46
N PRO A 56 6.40 15.76 -10.84
CA PRO A 56 7.07 16.84 -11.57
C PRO A 56 8.47 16.42 -12.03
N PRO A 57 8.92 16.88 -13.21
CA PRO A 57 10.31 16.68 -13.61
C PRO A 57 11.26 17.31 -12.58
N PRO A 58 12.44 16.74 -12.34
CA PRO A 58 13.06 15.58 -12.99
C PRO A 58 12.69 14.23 -12.37
N HIS A 59 11.76 14.20 -11.42
CA HIS A 59 11.44 12.96 -10.66
C HIS A 59 10.49 12.02 -11.39
N ARG A 60 9.81 12.51 -12.43
CA ARG A 60 8.85 11.70 -13.18
C ARG A 60 9.52 10.51 -13.84
N LEU A 61 8.93 9.33 -13.63
CA LEU A 61 9.40 8.09 -14.27
C LEU A 61 8.56 7.78 -15.51
N SER A 62 9.20 7.11 -16.48
CA SER A 62 8.43 6.50 -17.56
C SER A 62 7.61 5.35 -17.01
N PRO A 63 6.52 4.94 -17.68
CA PRO A 63 5.72 3.81 -17.21
C PRO A 63 6.53 2.54 -16.96
N ILE A 64 7.45 2.19 -17.85
CA ILE A 64 8.23 0.97 -17.66
C ILE A 64 9.22 1.10 -16.50
N ALA A 65 9.79 2.28 -16.29
CA ALA A 65 10.69 2.51 -15.16
C ALA A 65 9.92 2.44 -13.83
N ALA A 66 8.70 2.98 -13.80
CA ALA A 66 7.84 2.90 -12.62
C ALA A 66 7.51 1.44 -12.29
N LEU A 67 7.16 0.65 -13.30
CA LEU A 67 6.87 -0.76 -13.10
C LEU A 67 8.10 -1.52 -12.57
N ARG A 68 9.28 -1.23 -13.10
CA ARG A 68 10.52 -1.85 -12.61
C ARG A 68 10.79 -1.51 -11.16
N LEU A 69 10.58 -0.25 -10.79
CA LEU A 69 10.75 0.17 -9.40
C LEU A 69 9.81 -0.61 -8.49
N GLU A 70 8.55 -0.72 -8.89
CA GLU A 70 7.56 -1.45 -8.10
C GLU A 70 7.93 -2.92 -7.96
N GLN A 71 8.24 -3.59 -9.06
CA GLN A 71 8.55 -5.02 -9.04
C GLN A 71 9.84 -5.32 -8.28
N THR A 72 10.82 -4.43 -8.35
CA THR A 72 12.09 -4.62 -7.64
C THR A 72 11.94 -4.42 -6.14
N ASN A 73 11.19 -3.41 -5.73
CA ASN A 73 11.07 -3.07 -4.31
C ASN A 73 9.91 -3.75 -3.60
N PHE A 74 8.88 -4.15 -4.34
CA PHE A 74 7.67 -4.75 -3.79
C PHE A 74 7.29 -6.02 -4.57
N PRO A 75 8.18 -7.05 -4.54
CA PRO A 75 7.98 -8.22 -5.40
C PRO A 75 6.88 -9.16 -4.95
N GLU A 76 6.36 -9.03 -3.73
CA GLU A 76 5.38 -9.96 -3.19
C GLU A 76 4.01 -9.33 -2.99
N SER A 77 3.54 -8.65 -4.03
CA SER A 77 2.21 -8.04 -4.04
C SER A 77 1.10 -9.10 -3.99
N ARG A 78 -0.05 -8.70 -3.46
CA ARG A 78 -1.25 -9.56 -3.39
C ARG A 78 -2.45 -8.76 -3.86
N PHE A 79 -3.35 -9.44 -4.55
CA PHE A 79 -4.52 -8.82 -5.17
C PHE A 79 -5.78 -9.57 -4.77
N LEU A 80 -6.90 -8.87 -4.85
CA LEU A 80 -8.22 -9.50 -4.69
C LEU A 80 -8.56 -10.27 -5.95
N SER A 81 -9.19 -11.44 -5.79
CA SER A 81 -9.78 -12.15 -6.92
C SER A 81 -11.03 -11.40 -7.41
N ALA A 82 -11.53 -11.77 -8.59
CA ALA A 82 -12.76 -11.18 -9.09
C ALA A 82 -13.95 -11.43 -8.15
N PRO A 83 -14.19 -12.65 -7.64
CA PRO A 83 -15.27 -12.86 -6.67
C PRO A 83 -15.09 -12.07 -5.38
N GLU A 84 -13.86 -11.95 -4.87
CA GLU A 84 -13.60 -11.15 -3.67
C GLU A 84 -13.91 -9.69 -3.92
N THR A 85 -13.54 -9.16 -5.09
CA THR A 85 -13.83 -7.78 -5.45
C THR A 85 -15.35 -7.54 -5.53
N GLU A 86 -16.08 -8.44 -6.16
CA GLU A 86 -17.54 -8.31 -6.26
C GLU A 86 -18.20 -8.30 -4.89
N GLY A 87 -17.80 -9.20 -4.00
CA GLY A 87 -18.32 -9.22 -2.62
C GLY A 87 -17.96 -7.97 -1.85
N LEU A 88 -16.75 -7.46 -2.06
CA LEU A 88 -16.28 -6.24 -1.41
C LEU A 88 -17.12 -5.02 -1.82
N LEU A 89 -17.52 -4.92 -3.09
CA LEU A 89 -18.33 -3.77 -3.53
C LEU A 89 -19.60 -3.63 -2.70
N ARG A 90 -20.27 -4.75 -2.39
CA ARG A 90 -21.43 -4.74 -1.53
C ARG A 90 -21.07 -4.34 -0.10
N GLU A 91 -20.01 -4.90 0.44
CA GLU A 91 -19.54 -4.59 1.80
C GLU A 91 -19.24 -3.09 1.95
N LEU A 92 -18.55 -2.51 0.98
CA LEU A 92 -18.20 -1.08 1.00
C LEU A 92 -19.46 -0.21 0.98
N ALA A 93 -20.42 -0.57 0.11
CA ALA A 93 -21.66 0.19 0.00
C ALA A 93 -22.49 0.10 1.29
N GLU A 94 -22.60 -1.10 1.87
CA GLU A 94 -23.35 -1.30 3.12
C GLU A 94 -22.69 -0.60 4.30
N ALA A 95 -21.36 -0.45 4.28
CA ALA A 95 -20.63 0.29 5.30
C ALA A 95 -20.72 1.81 5.11
N GLY A 96 -21.37 2.27 4.04
CA GLY A 96 -21.55 3.70 3.77
C GLY A 96 -20.29 4.40 3.29
N LEU A 97 -19.30 3.66 2.78
CA LEU A 97 -18.07 4.26 2.25
C LEU A 97 -18.35 4.86 0.87
N ALA A 98 -17.74 6.02 0.61
CA ALA A 98 -17.97 6.76 -0.63
C ALA A 98 -16.71 7.50 -1.08
N GLY A 99 -16.66 7.86 -2.36
CA GLY A 99 -15.55 8.64 -2.90
C GLY A 99 -14.22 7.95 -2.75
N GLY A 100 -13.19 8.69 -2.32
CA GLY A 100 -11.84 8.17 -2.17
C GLY A 100 -11.71 7.01 -1.20
N ALA A 101 -12.61 6.93 -0.19
CA ALA A 101 -12.58 5.84 0.76
C ALA A 101 -12.82 4.47 0.10
N LEU A 102 -13.47 4.44 -1.06
CA LEU A 102 -13.66 3.19 -1.80
C LEU A 102 -12.33 2.61 -2.26
N TYR A 103 -11.41 3.47 -2.70
CA TYR A 103 -10.08 3.00 -3.13
C TYR A 103 -9.25 2.52 -1.94
N ASP A 104 -9.32 3.22 -0.80
CA ASP A 104 -8.70 2.74 0.43
C ASP A 104 -9.29 1.39 0.84
N GLY A 105 -10.58 1.20 0.60
CA GLY A 105 -11.24 -0.08 0.85
C GLY A 105 -10.67 -1.21 0.01
N LEU A 106 -10.44 -0.95 -1.29
CA LEU A 106 -9.81 -1.95 -2.16
C LEU A 106 -8.41 -2.32 -1.66
N VAL A 107 -7.65 -1.32 -1.24
CA VAL A 107 -6.29 -1.53 -0.73
C VAL A 107 -6.33 -2.33 0.57
N GLY A 108 -7.13 -1.89 1.53
CA GLY A 108 -7.21 -2.55 2.83
C GLY A 108 -7.72 -3.98 2.76
N ALA A 109 -8.74 -4.21 1.93
CA ALA A 109 -9.34 -5.53 1.81
C ALA A 109 -8.38 -6.57 1.23
N ALA A 110 -7.47 -6.16 0.34
CA ALA A 110 -6.49 -7.09 -0.20
C ALA A 110 -5.59 -7.62 0.92
N ALA A 111 -5.11 -6.74 1.80
CA ALA A 111 -4.30 -7.17 2.94
C ALA A 111 -5.12 -8.03 3.90
N ARG A 112 -6.34 -7.61 4.21
CA ARG A 112 -7.22 -8.36 5.11
C ARG A 112 -7.48 -9.77 4.60
N ASN A 113 -7.84 -9.90 3.32
CA ASN A 113 -8.22 -11.20 2.76
C ASN A 113 -7.03 -12.14 2.63
N HIS A 114 -5.84 -11.60 2.45
CA HIS A 114 -4.60 -12.39 2.44
C HIS A 114 -4.01 -12.58 3.83
N LYS A 115 -4.65 -12.02 4.87
CA LYS A 115 -4.24 -12.17 6.28
C LYS A 115 -2.82 -11.67 6.50
N LEU A 116 -2.49 -10.54 5.87
CA LEU A 116 -1.18 -9.91 5.99
C LEU A 116 -1.34 -8.51 6.59
N PRO A 117 -0.37 -8.07 7.42
CA PRO A 117 -0.42 -6.72 7.94
C PRO A 117 -0.20 -5.71 6.82
N LEU A 118 -0.91 -4.59 6.92
CA LEU A 118 -0.81 -3.47 5.99
C LEU A 118 -0.04 -2.34 6.65
N ILE A 119 1.03 -1.90 6.03
CA ILE A 119 1.81 -0.78 6.53
C ILE A 119 1.39 0.48 5.77
N THR A 120 1.07 1.53 6.50
CA THR A 120 0.57 2.78 5.93
C THR A 120 1.23 3.98 6.60
N CYS A 121 1.32 5.08 5.86
CA CYS A 121 1.68 6.39 6.40
C CYS A 121 0.49 7.36 6.34
N ASP A 122 -0.67 6.90 5.89
CA ASP A 122 -1.82 7.76 5.64
C ASP A 122 -2.85 7.68 6.75
N ARG A 123 -2.79 8.67 7.64
CA ARG A 123 -3.74 8.75 8.76
C ARG A 123 -5.19 8.86 8.28
N ARG A 124 -5.42 9.47 7.12
CA ARG A 124 -6.77 9.66 6.59
C ARG A 124 -7.44 8.35 6.19
N ALA A 125 -6.65 7.33 5.87
CA ALA A 125 -7.17 6.01 5.50
C ALA A 125 -7.57 5.16 6.69
N GLU A 126 -7.12 5.51 7.91
CA GLU A 126 -7.37 4.70 9.09
C GLU A 126 -8.85 4.37 9.33
N PRO A 127 -9.78 5.34 9.24
CA PRO A 127 -11.19 5.00 9.48
C PRO A 127 -11.71 3.89 8.57
N THR A 128 -11.31 3.91 7.29
CA THR A 128 -11.69 2.87 6.34
C THR A 128 -11.08 1.53 6.71
N TYR A 129 -9.79 1.53 7.04
CA TYR A 129 -9.10 0.30 7.44
C TYR A 129 -9.73 -0.30 8.71
N ARG A 130 -10.06 0.54 9.69
CA ARG A 130 -10.73 0.05 10.90
C ARG A 130 -12.11 -0.52 10.60
N THR A 131 -12.89 0.17 9.78
CA THR A 131 -14.23 -0.27 9.41
C THR A 131 -14.21 -1.65 8.77
N LEU A 132 -13.20 -1.95 7.97
CA LEU A 132 -13.08 -3.21 7.25
C LEU A 132 -12.34 -4.30 8.04
N GLY A 133 -11.88 -4.01 9.25
CA GLY A 133 -11.17 -4.98 10.07
C GLY A 133 -9.77 -5.31 9.54
N VAL A 134 -9.13 -4.33 8.92
CA VAL A 134 -7.77 -4.50 8.39
C VAL A 134 -6.78 -4.48 9.56
N ASN A 135 -5.84 -5.41 9.55
CA ASN A 135 -4.71 -5.37 10.48
C ASN A 135 -3.66 -4.42 9.88
N TYR A 136 -3.65 -3.17 10.33
CA TYR A 136 -2.74 -2.18 9.79
C TYR A 136 -1.85 -1.57 10.86
N GLU A 137 -0.72 -1.03 10.41
CA GLU A 137 0.21 -0.30 11.25
C GLU A 137 0.48 1.06 10.61
N LEU A 138 0.23 2.14 11.36
CA LEU A 138 0.49 3.51 10.92
C LEU A 138 1.90 3.91 11.32
N LEU A 139 2.73 4.28 10.35
CA LEU A 139 4.08 4.77 10.64
C LEU A 139 4.06 6.23 11.03
N SER A 140 5.00 6.61 11.89
CA SER A 140 5.22 7.99 12.28
C SER A 140 6.35 8.59 11.43
N PRO A 141 6.30 9.89 11.11
CA PRO A 141 7.39 10.53 10.37
C PRO A 141 8.68 10.64 11.18
N ILE A 142 8.58 10.51 12.51
CA ILE A 142 9.76 10.54 13.36
C ILE A 142 10.07 9.12 13.82
N SER A 143 11.22 8.59 13.35
CA SER A 143 11.70 7.29 13.78
C SER A 143 12.91 7.49 14.70
N ARG A 144 12.86 6.86 15.83
CA ARG A 144 13.94 6.93 16.82
C ARG A 144 14.45 5.56 17.13
#